data_ec1111a1b94392126ee1a7b2f784d2f9
#
_entry.id   ec1111a1b94392126ee1a7b2f784d2f9
#
_cell.length_a   1.000
_cell.length_b   1.000
_cell.length_c   1.000
_cell.angle_alpha   90.00
_cell.angle_beta   90.00
_cell.angle_gamma   90.00
#
_symmetry.space_group_name_H-M   'P 1'
#
loop_
_entity.id
_entity.type
_entity.pdbx_description
1 polymer ?
#
loop_
_entity_poly.entity_id
_entity_poly.type
_entity_poly.pdbx_seq_one_letter_code
_entity_poly.pdbx_strand_id
1 'polypeptide(L)'
;MSYEAVLFFYGIKKGIVMKQRVVVTGLGIVSALGSSVDLAWTNILAGVSGAAPITAFDATGYPVTFSASTKDFDVSKYMNPKDAKRMDLFIQYGIGAAVDAIKDAGLEITDQNADRIGAMLGSGIGGLPGIEENCETLLNKGPNRISPFYVPRSIINMLPGQLSILTGFKGPSISAVTACASGTHSIGMAARMIAYGDA
;
A
#
# COMPACT_ATOMS: atom_id res chain seq x y z
N MET A 1 20.57 -21.32 -10.45
CA MET A 1 20.81 -20.92 -9.06
C MET A 1 19.50 -21.05 -8.32
N SER A 2 19.35 -22.10 -7.53
CA SER A 2 18.18 -22.38 -6.71
C SER A 2 18.25 -21.51 -5.46
N TYR A 3 17.30 -20.63 -5.27
CA TYR A 3 17.12 -19.93 -4.01
C TYR A 3 16.32 -20.84 -3.06
N GLU A 4 17.01 -21.52 -2.18
CA GLU A 4 16.39 -22.20 -1.04
C GLU A 4 15.96 -21.12 -0.06
N ALA A 5 14.64 -20.93 0.06
CA ALA A 5 14.05 -20.19 1.17
C ALA A 5 14.19 -21.05 2.42
N VAL A 6 15.20 -20.78 3.24
CA VAL A 6 15.34 -21.41 4.55
C VAL A 6 14.29 -20.81 5.46
N LEU A 7 13.16 -21.48 5.56
CA LEU A 7 12.12 -21.21 6.57
C LEU A 7 12.55 -21.87 7.88
N PHE A 8 13.18 -21.10 8.76
CA PHE A 8 13.38 -21.53 10.13
C PHE A 8 12.07 -21.41 10.91
N PHE A 9 11.22 -22.43 10.82
CA PHE A 9 10.20 -22.67 11.84
C PHE A 9 10.83 -23.50 12.95
N TYR A 10 11.46 -22.84 13.91
CA TYR A 10 11.97 -23.56 15.07
C TYR A 10 10.84 -23.71 16.08
N GLY A 11 10.44 -24.98 16.29
CA GLY A 11 9.73 -25.43 17.46
C GLY A 11 8.36 -24.84 17.67
N ILE A 12 7.37 -25.30 16.90
CA ILE A 12 5.99 -25.24 17.38
C ILE A 12 5.92 -26.15 18.59
N LYS A 13 6.06 -25.58 19.80
CA LYS A 13 5.63 -26.29 21.00
C LYS A 13 4.16 -26.64 20.78
N LYS A 14 3.80 -27.91 20.84
CA LYS A 14 2.41 -28.39 20.96
C LYS A 14 1.72 -27.45 21.97
N GLY A 15 0.79 -26.60 21.53
CA GLY A 15 0.03 -25.74 22.44
C GLY A 15 -0.01 -24.25 22.16
N ILE A 16 0.53 -23.73 21.03
CA ILE A 16 0.22 -22.35 20.64
C ILE A 16 -1.16 -22.34 19.96
N VAL A 17 -2.19 -22.36 20.79
CA VAL A 17 -3.54 -22.02 20.35
C VAL A 17 -3.54 -20.51 20.10
N MET A 18 -3.87 -20.06 18.90
CA MET A 18 -4.14 -18.64 18.65
C MET A 18 -5.22 -18.22 19.64
N LYS A 19 -4.89 -17.29 20.54
CA LYS A 19 -5.76 -16.89 21.64
C LYS A 19 -6.98 -16.08 21.18
N GLN A 20 -6.88 -15.44 19.99
CA GLN A 20 -7.92 -14.57 19.49
C GLN A 20 -8.27 -14.93 18.04
N ARG A 21 -9.57 -14.91 17.75
CA ARG A 21 -10.08 -15.07 16.40
C ARG A 21 -9.92 -13.73 15.66
N VAL A 22 -9.32 -13.79 14.47
CA VAL A 22 -9.09 -12.63 13.60
C VAL A 22 -10.13 -12.63 12.49
N VAL A 23 -10.72 -11.49 12.22
CA VAL A 23 -11.74 -11.29 11.19
C VAL A 23 -11.42 -10.05 10.37
N VAL A 24 -11.91 -9.98 9.13
CA VAL A 24 -11.89 -8.78 8.30
C VAL A 24 -13.11 -7.96 8.66
N THR A 25 -12.92 -6.69 9.02
CA THR A 25 -13.97 -5.78 9.44
C THR A 25 -14.27 -4.67 8.47
N GLY A 26 -13.37 -4.39 7.52
CA GLY A 26 -13.56 -3.37 6.52
C GLY A 26 -12.72 -3.62 5.28
N LEU A 27 -13.18 -3.12 4.16
CA LEU A 27 -12.56 -3.24 2.84
C LEU A 27 -12.36 -1.87 2.20
N GLY A 28 -11.25 -1.72 1.49
CA GLY A 28 -10.98 -0.56 0.64
C GLY A 28 -10.16 -0.98 -0.56
N ILE A 29 -10.38 -0.37 -1.71
CA ILE A 29 -9.71 -0.69 -2.95
C ILE A 29 -9.46 0.54 -3.80
N VAL A 30 -8.31 0.56 -4.46
CA VAL A 30 -7.98 1.48 -5.55
C VAL A 30 -7.47 0.62 -6.70
N SER A 31 -8.18 0.58 -7.81
CA SER A 31 -7.89 -0.33 -8.91
C SER A 31 -8.27 0.23 -10.28
N ALA A 32 -7.88 -0.48 -11.33
CA ALA A 32 -8.30 -0.18 -12.70
C ALA A 32 -9.80 -0.40 -12.95
N LEU A 33 -10.50 -1.09 -12.05
CA LEU A 33 -11.94 -1.33 -12.12
C LEU A 33 -12.76 -0.36 -11.29
N GLY A 34 -12.11 0.53 -10.55
CA GLY A 34 -12.73 1.57 -9.74
C GLY A 34 -11.97 1.82 -8.44
N SER A 35 -12.22 2.99 -7.86
CA SER A 35 -11.63 3.45 -6.61
C SER A 35 -12.65 3.40 -5.45
N SER A 36 -13.54 2.41 -5.47
CA SER A 36 -14.40 2.01 -4.36
C SER A 36 -14.75 0.53 -4.48
N VAL A 37 -15.05 -0.12 -3.37
CA VAL A 37 -15.38 -1.55 -3.33
C VAL A 37 -16.61 -1.85 -4.17
N ASP A 38 -17.68 -1.07 -4.03
CA ASP A 38 -18.94 -1.28 -4.76
C ASP A 38 -18.76 -1.15 -6.27
N LEU A 39 -18.03 -0.13 -6.72
CA LEU A 39 -17.78 0.07 -8.15
C LEU A 39 -16.90 -1.04 -8.72
N ALA A 40 -15.81 -1.38 -8.02
CA ALA A 40 -14.92 -2.44 -8.46
C ALA A 40 -15.64 -3.79 -8.52
N TRP A 41 -16.45 -4.11 -7.52
CA TRP A 41 -17.23 -5.33 -7.47
C TRP A 41 -18.29 -5.41 -8.58
N THR A 42 -19.02 -4.31 -8.78
CA THR A 42 -20.00 -4.20 -9.89
C THR A 42 -19.33 -4.46 -11.25
N ASN A 43 -18.18 -3.85 -11.49
CA ASN A 43 -17.43 -4.03 -12.74
C ASN A 43 -16.85 -5.44 -12.88
N ILE A 44 -16.44 -6.10 -11.79
CA ILE A 44 -16.01 -7.50 -11.79
C ILE A 44 -17.18 -8.41 -12.21
N LEU A 45 -18.34 -8.24 -11.59
CA LEU A 45 -19.52 -9.04 -11.90
C LEU A 45 -20.01 -8.82 -13.35
N ALA A 46 -19.86 -7.63 -13.88
CA ALA A 46 -20.20 -7.29 -15.25
C ALA A 46 -19.13 -7.74 -16.29
N GLY A 47 -18.01 -8.34 -15.84
CA GLY A 47 -16.92 -8.76 -16.73
C GLY A 47 -16.18 -7.60 -17.40
N VAL A 48 -16.22 -6.40 -16.83
CA VAL A 48 -15.53 -5.22 -17.36
C VAL A 48 -14.03 -5.40 -17.31
N SER A 49 -13.33 -5.14 -18.41
CA SER A 49 -11.86 -5.12 -18.42
C SER A 49 -11.33 -3.78 -17.89
N GLY A 50 -10.38 -3.85 -16.97
CA GLY A 50 -9.62 -2.69 -16.52
C GLY A 50 -8.51 -2.26 -17.49
N ALA A 51 -8.15 -3.11 -18.47
CA ALA A 51 -7.13 -2.80 -19.46
C ALA A 51 -7.59 -1.70 -20.43
N ALA A 52 -6.70 -0.74 -20.71
CA ALA A 52 -6.94 0.37 -21.61
C ALA A 52 -5.59 0.84 -22.22
N PRO A 53 -5.61 1.64 -23.29
CA PRO A 53 -4.39 2.26 -23.79
C PRO A 53 -3.64 3.02 -22.70
N ILE A 54 -2.30 2.98 -22.73
CA ILE A 54 -1.45 3.76 -21.82
C ILE A 54 -1.64 5.25 -22.13
N THR A 55 -1.91 6.02 -21.07
CA THR A 55 -2.05 7.49 -21.15
C THR A 55 -1.07 8.24 -20.25
N ALA A 56 -0.34 7.53 -19.39
CA ALA A 56 0.60 8.13 -18.46
C ALA A 56 1.89 8.64 -19.13
N PHE A 57 2.23 8.08 -20.30
CA PHE A 57 3.37 8.49 -21.13
C PHE A 57 3.10 8.14 -22.59
N ASP A 58 3.92 8.65 -23.50
CA ASP A 58 3.85 8.27 -24.93
C ASP A 58 4.39 6.85 -25.13
N ALA A 59 3.50 5.91 -25.38
CA ALA A 59 3.82 4.50 -25.61
C ALA A 59 4.13 4.18 -27.09
N THR A 60 4.29 5.18 -27.96
CA THR A 60 4.63 4.98 -29.37
C THR A 60 5.98 4.26 -29.50
N GLY A 61 6.02 3.19 -30.28
CA GLY A 61 7.22 2.38 -30.47
C GLY A 61 7.49 1.33 -29.39
N TYR A 62 6.71 1.27 -28.33
CA TYR A 62 6.78 0.19 -27.36
C TYR A 62 6.04 -1.06 -27.84
N PRO A 63 6.51 -2.27 -27.51
CA PRO A 63 5.84 -3.51 -27.91
C PRO A 63 4.50 -3.72 -27.21
N VAL A 64 4.25 -3.05 -26.08
CA VAL A 64 2.99 -3.06 -25.31
C VAL A 64 2.50 -1.63 -25.14
N THR A 65 1.27 -1.38 -25.56
CA THR A 65 0.66 -0.03 -25.58
C THR A 65 -0.59 0.06 -24.69
N PHE A 66 -0.84 -0.95 -23.88
CA PHE A 66 -1.99 -0.97 -22.95
C PHE A 66 -1.54 -1.39 -21.54
N SER A 67 -2.29 -0.96 -20.55
CA SER A 67 -2.10 -1.31 -19.14
C SER A 67 -3.43 -1.29 -18.38
N ALA A 68 -3.46 -1.88 -17.19
CA ALA A 68 -4.57 -1.78 -16.25
C ALA A 68 -4.26 -0.73 -15.17
N SER A 69 -4.18 0.53 -15.59
CA SER A 69 -3.89 1.65 -14.70
C SER A 69 -5.12 2.04 -13.88
N THR A 70 -4.89 2.53 -12.66
CA THR A 70 -5.93 3.10 -11.80
C THR A 70 -6.64 4.26 -12.51
N LYS A 71 -7.98 4.28 -12.43
CA LYS A 71 -8.84 5.30 -13.02
C LYS A 71 -9.60 6.02 -11.91
N ASP A 72 -9.88 7.31 -12.15
CA ASP A 72 -10.78 8.13 -11.31
C ASP A 72 -10.39 8.18 -9.82
N PHE A 73 -9.09 8.05 -9.51
CA PHE A 73 -8.59 8.23 -8.16
C PHE A 73 -8.40 9.72 -7.86
N ASP A 74 -9.20 10.21 -6.94
CA ASP A 74 -9.12 11.59 -6.44
C ASP A 74 -8.46 11.61 -5.06
N VAL A 75 -7.17 11.93 -5.04
CA VAL A 75 -6.37 11.98 -3.82
C VAL A 75 -6.87 13.04 -2.81
N SER A 76 -7.58 14.09 -3.29
CA SER A 76 -8.07 15.16 -2.43
C SER A 76 -9.13 14.71 -1.42
N LYS A 77 -9.73 13.54 -1.64
CA LYS A 77 -10.67 12.90 -0.69
C LYS A 77 -9.98 12.34 0.56
N TYR A 78 -8.67 12.12 0.50
CA TYR A 78 -7.92 11.38 1.52
C TYR A 78 -6.85 12.23 2.19
N MET A 79 -6.29 13.21 1.48
CA MET A 79 -5.23 14.07 2.00
C MET A 79 -5.20 15.41 1.28
N ASN A 80 -4.55 16.40 1.89
CA ASN A 80 -4.41 17.68 1.21
C ASN A 80 -3.42 17.61 0.03
N PRO A 81 -3.60 18.43 -1.02
CA PRO A 81 -2.76 18.37 -2.22
C PRO A 81 -1.27 18.64 -1.98
N LYS A 82 -0.91 19.36 -0.90
CA LYS A 82 0.47 19.66 -0.56
C LYS A 82 1.20 18.41 -0.04
N ASP A 83 0.51 17.60 0.77
CA ASP A 83 1.08 16.35 1.27
C ASP A 83 1.11 15.29 0.18
N ALA A 84 0.07 15.21 -0.66
CA ALA A 84 0.03 14.31 -1.81
C ALA A 84 1.24 14.50 -2.75
N LYS A 85 1.66 15.75 -3.02
CA LYS A 85 2.86 16.04 -3.84
C LYS A 85 4.17 15.51 -3.27
N ARG A 86 4.20 15.20 -1.97
CA ARG A 86 5.38 14.65 -1.28
C ARG A 86 5.39 13.13 -1.21
N MET A 87 4.37 12.49 -1.76
CA MET A 87 4.17 11.05 -1.75
C MET A 87 4.12 10.51 -3.18
N ASP A 88 4.77 9.39 -3.43
CA ASP A 88 4.61 8.68 -4.70
C ASP A 88 3.23 8.02 -4.80
N LEU A 89 2.80 7.68 -6.01
CA LEU A 89 1.47 7.15 -6.28
C LEU A 89 1.14 5.90 -5.47
N PHE A 90 2.12 5.02 -5.22
CA PHE A 90 1.86 3.81 -4.42
C PHE A 90 1.45 4.14 -2.99
N ILE A 91 2.00 5.21 -2.39
CA ILE A 91 1.60 5.69 -1.06
C ILE A 91 0.20 6.29 -1.13
N GLN A 92 -0.09 7.12 -2.13
CA GLN A 92 -1.40 7.75 -2.28
C GLN A 92 -2.51 6.71 -2.46
N TYR A 93 -2.31 5.71 -3.30
CA TYR A 93 -3.28 4.62 -3.53
C TYR A 93 -3.47 3.77 -2.27
N GLY A 94 -2.38 3.41 -1.61
CA GLY A 94 -2.45 2.62 -0.38
C GLY A 94 -3.15 3.36 0.76
N ILE A 95 -2.92 4.67 0.92
CA ILE A 95 -3.64 5.50 1.90
C ILE A 95 -5.11 5.59 1.52
N GLY A 96 -5.45 5.82 0.25
CA GLY A 96 -6.84 5.87 -0.20
C GLY A 96 -7.60 4.59 0.15
N ALA A 97 -7.06 3.43 -0.21
CA ALA A 97 -7.65 2.14 0.12
C ALA A 97 -7.74 1.91 1.64
N ALA A 98 -6.70 2.29 2.40
CA ALA A 98 -6.69 2.12 3.86
C ALA A 98 -7.71 3.01 4.56
N VAL A 99 -7.85 4.27 4.17
CA VAL A 99 -8.84 5.19 4.74
C VAL A 99 -10.26 4.70 4.47
N ASP A 100 -10.54 4.20 3.26
CA ASP A 100 -11.85 3.62 2.94
C ASP A 100 -12.11 2.36 3.76
N ALA A 101 -11.11 1.49 3.96
CA ALA A 101 -11.25 0.30 4.82
C ALA A 101 -11.49 0.66 6.29
N ILE A 102 -10.82 1.69 6.82
CA ILE A 102 -11.03 2.20 8.18
C ILE A 102 -12.45 2.71 8.34
N LYS A 103 -12.94 3.45 7.36
CA LYS A 103 -14.30 3.97 7.34
C LYS A 103 -15.35 2.85 7.25
N ASP A 104 -15.14 1.88 6.37
CA ASP A 104 -16.02 0.72 6.21
C ASP A 104 -16.08 -0.12 7.48
N ALA A 105 -14.96 -0.27 8.19
CA ALA A 105 -14.89 -0.93 9.50
C ALA A 105 -15.60 -0.16 10.63
N GLY A 106 -15.94 1.11 10.43
CA GLY A 106 -16.43 1.98 11.51
C GLY A 106 -15.40 2.15 12.63
N LEU A 107 -14.10 2.08 12.31
CA LEU A 107 -13.03 2.14 13.30
C LEU A 107 -12.79 3.60 13.73
N GLU A 108 -13.09 3.89 14.98
CA GLU A 108 -12.77 5.17 15.62
C GLU A 108 -11.43 5.06 16.36
N ILE A 109 -10.52 5.99 16.08
CA ILE A 109 -9.22 6.06 16.73
C ILE A 109 -9.29 7.03 17.91
N THR A 110 -8.92 6.53 19.08
CA THR A 110 -8.93 7.29 20.34
C THR A 110 -7.59 7.14 21.05
N ASP A 111 -7.30 8.00 22.01
CA ASP A 111 -6.07 7.88 22.84
C ASP A 111 -6.01 6.54 23.61
N GLN A 112 -7.15 5.90 23.82
CA GLN A 112 -7.27 4.64 24.57
C GLN A 112 -6.94 3.41 23.71
N ASN A 113 -7.15 3.49 22.39
CA ASN A 113 -6.94 2.36 21.49
C ASN A 113 -5.82 2.56 20.46
N ALA A 114 -5.31 3.77 20.28
CA ALA A 114 -4.31 4.08 19.25
C ALA A 114 -3.06 3.18 19.31
N ASP A 115 -2.61 2.84 20.53
CA ASP A 115 -1.44 1.98 20.75
C ASP A 115 -1.69 0.50 20.34
N ARG A 116 -2.96 0.13 20.15
CA ARG A 116 -3.40 -1.21 19.75
C ARG A 116 -3.71 -1.31 18.26
N ILE A 117 -3.70 -0.19 17.54
CA ILE A 117 -4.00 -0.14 16.10
C ILE A 117 -2.69 0.02 15.35
N GLY A 118 -2.32 -0.99 14.59
CA GLY A 118 -1.12 -1.02 13.75
C GLY A 118 -1.41 -0.82 12.27
N ALA A 119 -0.36 -0.56 11.49
CA ALA A 119 -0.39 -0.47 10.04
C ALA A 119 0.54 -1.51 9.42
N MET A 120 -0.01 -2.49 8.71
CA MET A 120 0.73 -3.51 7.99
C MET A 120 0.40 -3.41 6.51
N LEU A 121 1.23 -2.68 5.77
CA LEU A 121 1.04 -2.38 4.36
C LEU A 121 2.32 -2.68 3.59
N GLY A 122 2.22 -3.20 2.39
CA GLY A 122 3.37 -3.55 1.57
C GLY A 122 3.26 -3.06 0.12
N SER A 123 4.39 -2.98 -0.53
CA SER A 123 4.50 -2.71 -1.96
C SER A 123 5.63 -3.55 -2.53
N GLY A 124 5.48 -4.06 -3.76
CA GLY A 124 6.50 -4.89 -4.40
C GLY A 124 7.77 -4.12 -4.80
N ILE A 125 7.64 -2.82 -5.12
CA ILE A 125 8.73 -2.00 -5.67
C ILE A 125 8.86 -0.65 -4.94
N GLY A 126 7.75 -0.05 -4.51
CA GLY A 126 7.72 1.30 -3.95
C GLY A 126 7.62 2.38 -5.03
N GLY A 127 8.26 3.52 -4.80
CA GLY A 127 8.16 4.73 -5.62
C GLY A 127 9.03 4.72 -6.86
N LEU A 128 8.84 3.79 -7.78
CA LEU A 128 9.63 3.68 -9.01
C LEU A 128 9.58 4.97 -9.86
N PRO A 129 8.41 5.62 -10.10
CA PRO A 129 8.36 6.89 -10.83
C PRO A 129 9.19 8.00 -10.16
N GLY A 130 9.16 8.08 -8.82
CA GLY A 130 9.97 9.04 -8.07
C GLY A 130 11.46 8.77 -8.17
N ILE A 131 11.88 7.51 -8.23
CA ILE A 131 13.28 7.12 -8.45
C ILE A 131 13.73 7.55 -9.85
N GLU A 132 12.95 7.27 -10.88
CA GLU A 132 13.24 7.64 -12.27
C GLU A 132 13.35 9.17 -12.44
N GLU A 133 12.38 9.93 -11.95
CA GLU A 133 12.38 11.40 -11.98
C GLU A 133 13.64 12.01 -11.32
N ASN A 134 14.04 11.47 -10.16
CA ASN A 134 15.22 11.96 -9.46
C ASN A 134 16.53 11.51 -10.13
N CYS A 135 16.57 10.36 -10.76
CA CYS A 135 17.70 9.93 -11.58
C CYS A 135 17.88 10.87 -12.78
N GLU A 136 16.82 11.17 -13.51
CA GLU A 136 16.85 12.15 -14.60
C GLU A 136 17.28 13.54 -14.12
N THR A 137 16.76 13.99 -12.98
CA THR A 137 17.14 15.26 -12.36
C THR A 137 18.63 15.28 -12.01
N LEU A 138 19.16 14.20 -11.44
CA LEU A 138 20.59 14.10 -11.12
C LEU A 138 21.47 14.23 -12.37
N LEU A 139 21.12 13.52 -13.44
CA LEU A 139 21.88 13.50 -14.68
C LEU A 139 21.83 14.84 -15.42
N ASN A 140 20.65 15.48 -15.47
CA ASN A 140 20.44 16.67 -16.28
C ASN A 140 20.68 17.99 -15.52
N LYS A 141 20.48 18.02 -14.18
CA LYS A 141 20.49 19.25 -13.36
C LYS A 141 21.46 19.20 -12.18
N GLY A 142 22.11 18.06 -11.94
CA GLY A 142 23.09 17.86 -10.89
C GLY A 142 22.51 17.60 -9.49
N PRO A 143 23.36 17.22 -8.51
CA PRO A 143 22.93 16.73 -7.21
C PRO A 143 22.17 17.78 -6.36
N ASN A 144 22.46 19.07 -6.54
CA ASN A 144 21.80 20.15 -5.78
C ASN A 144 20.31 20.34 -6.15
N ARG A 145 19.82 19.64 -7.15
CA ARG A 145 18.41 19.69 -7.61
C ARG A 145 17.61 18.47 -7.19
N ILE A 146 18.22 17.49 -6.54
CA ILE A 146 17.51 16.32 -6.00
C ILE A 146 16.55 16.78 -4.91
N SER A 147 15.32 16.24 -4.95
CA SER A 147 14.31 16.59 -3.97
C SER A 147 14.72 16.13 -2.56
N PRO A 148 14.62 16.95 -1.50
CA PRO A 148 14.82 16.51 -0.13
C PRO A 148 13.76 15.45 0.31
N PHE A 149 12.65 15.36 -0.41
CA PHE A 149 11.61 14.36 -0.19
C PHE A 149 11.83 13.08 -1.00
N TYR A 150 12.93 12.97 -1.76
CA TYR A 150 13.17 11.80 -2.62
C TYR A 150 13.10 10.48 -1.84
N VAL A 151 13.84 10.35 -0.75
CA VAL A 151 13.86 9.12 0.05
C VAL A 151 12.50 8.85 0.69
N PRO A 152 11.89 9.76 1.49
CA PRO A 152 10.60 9.48 2.12
C PRO A 152 9.45 9.33 1.12
N ARG A 153 9.58 9.84 -0.10
CA ARG A 153 8.60 9.64 -1.17
C ARG A 153 8.68 8.23 -1.77
N SER A 154 9.87 7.60 -1.79
CA SER A 154 10.15 6.41 -2.58
C SER A 154 10.18 5.11 -1.77
N ILE A 155 10.56 5.15 -0.48
CA ILE A 155 10.74 3.94 0.32
C ILE A 155 9.41 3.36 0.81
N ILE A 156 9.32 2.03 0.81
CA ILE A 156 8.06 1.30 0.97
C ILE A 156 7.47 1.47 2.37
N ASN A 157 8.29 1.52 3.43
CA ASN A 157 7.83 1.69 4.79
C ASN A 157 7.17 3.05 5.07
N MET A 158 7.30 4.01 4.14
CA MET A 158 6.58 5.28 4.25
C MET A 158 5.08 5.14 3.97
N LEU A 159 4.64 4.06 3.34
CA LEU A 159 3.21 3.80 3.18
C LEU A 159 2.51 3.59 4.54
N PRO A 160 2.86 2.60 5.39
CA PRO A 160 2.29 2.51 6.74
C PRO A 160 2.70 3.69 7.63
N GLY A 161 3.89 4.28 7.45
CA GLY A 161 4.33 5.45 8.20
C GLY A 161 3.44 6.68 7.96
N GLN A 162 3.14 7.00 6.72
CA GLN A 162 2.24 8.11 6.37
C GLN A 162 0.80 7.85 6.81
N LEU A 163 0.32 6.61 6.70
CA LEU A 163 -0.98 6.24 7.23
C LEU A 163 -1.03 6.47 8.75
N SER A 164 -0.02 6.03 9.49
CA SER A 164 0.06 6.24 10.94
C SER A 164 0.09 7.72 11.34
N ILE A 165 0.81 8.56 10.58
CA ILE A 165 0.81 10.02 10.77
C ILE A 165 -0.58 10.61 10.52
N LEU A 166 -1.25 10.17 9.46
CA LEU A 166 -2.56 10.68 9.07
C LEU A 166 -3.66 10.30 10.06
N THR A 167 -3.60 9.06 10.58
CA THR A 167 -4.69 8.47 11.38
C THR A 167 -4.43 8.52 12.88
N GLY A 168 -3.19 8.70 13.30
CA GLY A 168 -2.81 8.64 14.71
C GLY A 168 -2.57 7.22 15.24
N PHE A 169 -2.41 6.20 14.38
CA PHE A 169 -2.05 4.85 14.79
C PHE A 169 -0.68 4.84 15.48
N LYS A 170 -0.57 4.19 16.63
CA LYS A 170 0.64 4.10 17.44
C LYS A 170 1.09 2.66 17.69
N GLY A 171 0.34 1.67 17.22
CA GLY A 171 0.71 0.26 17.25
C GLY A 171 1.77 -0.11 16.22
N PRO A 172 2.03 -1.40 15.99
CA PRO A 172 3.07 -1.86 15.06
C PRO A 172 2.88 -1.31 13.65
N SER A 173 3.96 -0.72 13.09
CA SER A 173 3.97 -0.15 11.73
C SER A 173 5.08 -0.80 10.92
N ILE A 174 4.71 -1.71 10.01
CA ILE A 174 5.65 -2.58 9.28
C ILE A 174 5.23 -2.68 7.80
N SER A 175 6.24 -2.81 6.93
CA SER A 175 6.03 -3.10 5.50
C SER A 175 6.61 -4.45 5.11
N ALA A 176 5.81 -5.24 4.39
CA ALA A 176 6.31 -6.43 3.71
C ALA A 176 6.67 -6.10 2.25
N VAL A 177 7.81 -6.65 1.79
CA VAL A 177 8.30 -6.47 0.42
C VAL A 177 8.63 -7.84 -0.15
N THR A 178 7.67 -8.43 -0.84
CA THR A 178 7.75 -9.78 -1.42
C THR A 178 7.11 -9.83 -2.80
N ALA A 179 7.40 -8.82 -3.62
CA ALA A 179 6.85 -8.65 -4.97
C ALA A 179 5.31 -8.78 -4.97
N CYS A 180 4.73 -9.60 -5.85
CA CYS A 180 3.27 -9.80 -5.95
C CYS A 180 2.63 -10.37 -4.68
N ALA A 181 3.41 -11.01 -3.79
CA ALA A 181 2.93 -11.57 -2.53
C ALA A 181 2.92 -10.57 -1.37
N SER A 182 3.37 -9.32 -1.56
CA SER A 182 3.47 -8.32 -0.48
C SER A 182 2.13 -8.09 0.24
N GLY A 183 1.03 -8.00 -0.51
CA GLY A 183 -0.31 -7.85 0.07
C GLY A 183 -0.73 -9.04 0.92
N THR A 184 -0.57 -10.27 0.41
CA THR A 184 -0.89 -11.50 1.12
C THR A 184 -0.06 -11.65 2.40
N HIS A 185 1.24 -11.36 2.35
CA HIS A 185 2.10 -11.38 3.52
C HIS A 185 1.71 -10.31 4.55
N SER A 186 1.36 -9.10 4.10
CA SER A 186 0.87 -8.04 4.99
C SER A 186 -0.38 -8.48 5.75
N ILE A 187 -1.37 -9.08 5.07
CA ILE A 187 -2.58 -9.61 5.71
C ILE A 187 -2.24 -10.72 6.71
N GLY A 188 -1.40 -11.68 6.32
CA GLY A 188 -1.02 -12.80 7.19
C GLY A 188 -0.25 -12.35 8.43
N MET A 189 0.67 -11.39 8.30
CA MET A 189 1.42 -10.82 9.41
C MET A 189 0.52 -10.00 10.34
N ALA A 190 -0.38 -9.17 9.80
CA ALA A 190 -1.35 -8.42 10.59
C ALA A 190 -2.27 -9.37 11.39
N ALA A 191 -2.80 -10.41 10.75
CA ALA A 191 -3.61 -11.42 11.41
C ALA A 191 -2.85 -12.12 12.55
N ARG A 192 -1.57 -12.43 12.32
CA ARG A 192 -0.71 -13.01 13.36
C ARG A 192 -0.51 -12.07 14.54
N MET A 193 -0.21 -10.79 14.30
CA MET A 193 -0.04 -9.78 15.37
C MET A 193 -1.29 -9.67 16.23
N ILE A 194 -2.48 -9.63 15.63
CA ILE A 194 -3.75 -9.61 16.37
C ILE A 194 -3.93 -10.91 17.17
N ALA A 195 -3.69 -12.06 16.55
CA ALA A 195 -3.86 -13.36 17.21
C ALA A 195 -2.94 -13.56 18.42
N TYR A 196 -1.76 -12.94 18.41
CA TYR A 196 -0.79 -13.00 19.51
C TYR A 196 -0.88 -11.85 20.50
N GLY A 197 -1.73 -10.86 20.23
CA GLY A 197 -1.96 -9.73 21.12
C GLY A 197 -0.93 -8.58 20.98
N ASP A 198 -0.18 -8.52 19.89
CA ASP A 198 0.74 -7.41 19.58
C ASP A 198 -0.03 -6.16 19.11
N ALA A 199 -1.20 -6.39 18.56
CA ALA A 199 -2.13 -5.36 18.09
C ALA A 199 -3.57 -5.68 18.52
#